data_986ca2e15000e366af6a8446496207a1
#
_entry.id   986ca2e15000e366af6a8446496207a1
#
_cell.length_a   1.000
_cell.length_b   1.000
_cell.length_c   1.000
_cell.angle_alpha   90.00
_cell.angle_beta   90.00
_cell.angle_gamma   90.00
#
_symmetry.space_group_name_H-M   'P 1'
#
loop_
_entity.id
_entity.type
_entity.pdbx_description
1 polymer ?
#
loop_
_entity_poly.entity_id
_entity_poly.type
_entity_poly.pdbx_seq_one_letter_code
_entity_poly.pdbx_strand_id
1 'polypeptide(L)'
;MNTLIRLNGDPAATVQAPFDFDGDSKTDLSIFRPAQGEWWVSKSSNGGSFATQFGTATDTVVPADFTGDGKTDVAYWRPSTGFWYVLRSEDFTFYAFPFGAGGDVPVPADFDGDGKADAGVFRPSAATWYISRSSGGTMIQQFGLTTDKPVPADYDGDGKADPAVYRPTAANGGEWWISKSPGGTFATQFGSSTDKAVPADYTGDGKADVAFWIPSTGQWFILRSEDLTYYAFPFGGSGDAPVPGDYDGDGKTDAAVFRPSNSTWYANRSTAGVLIQQFGQAGDVPLPNAFVR
;
A
#
# COMPACT_ATOMS: atom_id res chain seq x y z
N MET A 1 -37.88 14.25 -20.94
CA MET A 1 -37.65 14.77 -19.58
C MET A 1 -37.87 13.63 -18.62
N ASN A 2 -36.78 12.99 -18.20
CA ASN A 2 -36.81 12.02 -17.09
C ASN A 2 -35.70 12.44 -16.11
N THR A 3 -36.18 13.17 -15.09
CA THR A 3 -35.39 13.57 -13.96
C THR A 3 -35.17 12.32 -13.08
N LEU A 4 -34.01 11.72 -13.12
CA LEU A 4 -33.61 10.73 -12.13
C LEU A 4 -33.30 11.47 -10.82
N ILE A 5 -34.23 11.35 -9.89
CA ILE A 5 -34.07 11.77 -8.50
C ILE A 5 -33.04 10.79 -7.89
N ARG A 6 -31.81 11.26 -7.63
CA ARG A 6 -30.89 10.59 -6.72
C ARG A 6 -31.47 10.71 -5.31
N LEU A 7 -31.91 9.60 -4.77
CA LEU A 7 -32.30 9.49 -3.37
C LEU A 7 -31.01 9.29 -2.55
N ASN A 8 -30.75 10.32 -1.70
CA ASN A 8 -29.95 10.29 -0.47
C ASN A 8 -28.60 9.59 -0.49
N GLY A 9 -27.56 10.32 -0.77
CA GLY A 9 -26.42 10.66 0.07
C GLY A 9 -25.87 9.56 0.97
N ASP A 10 -25.34 8.45 0.39
CA ASP A 10 -24.11 7.92 0.96
C ASP A 10 -23.00 8.91 0.55
N PRO A 11 -22.22 9.47 1.48
CA PRO A 11 -21.03 10.18 1.07
C PRO A 11 -20.23 9.19 0.22
N ALA A 12 -19.86 9.59 -1.00
CA ALA A 12 -18.88 8.85 -1.77
C ALA A 12 -17.76 8.51 -0.79
N ALA A 13 -17.43 7.23 -0.67
CA ALA A 13 -16.30 6.82 0.15
C ALA A 13 -15.14 7.71 -0.29
N THR A 14 -14.66 8.56 0.60
CA THR A 14 -13.49 9.38 0.30
C THR A 14 -12.37 8.38 0.09
N VAL A 15 -11.82 8.33 -1.12
CA VAL A 15 -10.64 7.51 -1.39
C VAL A 15 -9.57 8.04 -0.43
N GLN A 16 -9.27 7.24 0.58
CA GLN A 16 -8.30 7.61 1.60
C GLN A 16 -6.91 7.51 0.98
N ALA A 17 -6.12 8.58 1.07
CA ALA A 17 -4.73 8.51 0.65
C ALA A 17 -3.97 7.49 1.52
N PRO A 18 -3.18 6.59 0.95
CA PRO A 18 -2.36 5.68 1.74
C PRO A 18 -1.32 6.49 2.53
N PHE A 19 -1.02 6.06 3.76
CA PHE A 19 -0.05 6.71 4.65
C PHE A 19 -0.39 8.17 5.02
N ASP A 20 -1.68 8.50 5.05
CA ASP A 20 -2.20 9.73 5.63
C ASP A 20 -2.34 9.55 7.14
N PHE A 21 -1.37 10.04 7.92
CA PHE A 21 -1.37 9.92 9.38
C PHE A 21 -2.05 11.09 10.09
N ASP A 22 -2.34 12.18 9.37
CA ASP A 22 -2.95 13.37 9.98
C ASP A 22 -4.38 13.65 9.50
N GLY A 23 -4.86 12.94 8.46
CA GLY A 23 -6.25 12.96 8.01
C GLY A 23 -6.57 14.11 7.07
N ASP A 24 -5.59 14.62 6.32
CA ASP A 24 -5.79 15.68 5.34
C ASP A 24 -6.01 15.17 3.89
N SER A 25 -6.15 13.86 3.73
CA SER A 25 -6.30 13.15 2.46
C SER A 25 -5.07 13.22 1.55
N LYS A 26 -3.89 13.40 2.13
CA LYS A 26 -2.60 13.32 1.44
C LYS A 26 -1.67 12.33 2.11
N THR A 27 -0.82 11.74 1.31
CA THR A 27 0.27 10.89 1.82
C THR A 27 1.30 11.74 2.57
N ASP A 28 1.60 11.37 3.82
CA ASP A 28 2.65 11.96 4.63
C ASP A 28 4.02 11.36 4.33
N LEU A 29 5.08 12.17 4.43
CA LEU A 29 6.42 11.62 4.42
C LEU A 29 6.68 10.89 5.72
N SER A 30 6.90 9.60 5.65
CA SER A 30 6.94 8.77 6.84
C SER A 30 8.00 7.68 6.77
N ILE A 31 8.78 7.53 7.85
CA ILE A 31 9.87 6.56 7.95
C ILE A 31 9.75 5.73 9.24
N PHE A 32 10.25 4.51 9.15
CA PHE A 32 10.59 3.70 10.30
C PHE A 32 12.10 3.65 10.49
N ARG A 33 12.54 3.82 11.73
CA ARG A 33 13.94 3.75 12.13
C ARG A 33 14.18 2.45 12.90
N PRO A 34 14.65 1.39 12.23
CA PRO A 34 14.68 0.05 12.83
C PRO A 34 15.54 -0.05 14.10
N ALA A 35 16.67 0.64 14.13
CA ALA A 35 17.61 0.54 15.26
C ALA A 35 16.99 1.00 16.59
N GLN A 36 16.05 1.93 16.56
CA GLN A 36 15.36 2.48 17.74
C GLN A 36 13.93 2.00 17.87
N GLY A 37 13.34 1.40 16.82
CA GLY A 37 11.90 1.10 16.75
C GLY A 37 11.04 2.36 16.69
N GLU A 38 11.55 3.42 16.07
CA GLU A 38 10.90 4.72 16.00
C GLU A 38 10.22 4.94 14.65
N TRP A 39 9.02 5.51 14.73
CA TRP A 39 8.25 6.01 13.60
C TRP A 39 8.36 7.52 13.59
N TRP A 40 8.65 8.09 12.43
CA TRP A 40 8.72 9.52 12.21
C TRP A 40 7.84 9.90 11.03
N VAL A 41 6.95 10.87 11.24
CA VAL A 41 6.00 11.36 10.24
C VAL A 41 6.12 12.86 10.11
N SER A 42 6.27 13.34 8.88
CA SER A 42 6.19 14.76 8.52
C SER A 42 4.82 14.99 7.88
N LYS A 43 3.96 15.70 8.61
CA LYS A 43 2.57 15.96 8.25
C LYS A 43 2.45 16.84 7.01
N SER A 44 1.66 16.39 6.03
CA SER A 44 1.39 17.14 4.80
C SER A 44 0.59 18.40 5.03
N SER A 45 -0.34 18.41 6.02
CA SER A 45 -1.24 19.52 6.28
C SER A 45 -0.53 20.79 6.77
N ASN A 46 0.57 20.68 7.51
CA ASN A 46 1.18 21.84 8.15
C ASN A 46 2.71 21.79 8.28
N GLY A 47 3.36 20.73 7.75
CA GLY A 47 4.81 20.53 7.85
C GLY A 47 5.32 20.21 9.26
N GLY A 48 4.44 20.07 10.25
CA GLY A 48 4.79 19.58 11.59
C GLY A 48 5.16 18.12 11.55
N SER A 49 5.89 17.65 12.57
CA SER A 49 6.24 16.23 12.65
C SER A 49 5.87 15.66 14.01
N PHE A 50 5.61 14.35 14.03
CA PHE A 50 5.54 13.60 15.27
C PHE A 50 6.46 12.37 15.16
N ALA A 51 6.85 11.85 16.32
CA ALA A 51 7.59 10.61 16.44
C ALA A 51 7.04 9.77 17.59
N THR A 52 7.07 8.46 17.41
CA THR A 52 6.69 7.51 18.46
C THR A 52 7.57 6.27 18.37
N GLN A 53 7.86 5.66 19.53
CA GLN A 53 8.57 4.40 19.58
C GLN A 53 7.53 3.27 19.67
N PHE A 54 7.47 2.41 18.63
CA PHE A 54 6.53 1.31 18.59
C PHE A 54 7.06 0.20 17.67
N GLY A 55 7.40 -0.94 18.25
CA GLY A 55 8.01 -2.07 17.57
C GLY A 55 9.53 -2.15 17.72
N THR A 56 10.12 -3.06 16.97
CA THR A 56 11.57 -3.34 16.97
C THR A 56 12.07 -3.60 15.55
N ALA A 57 13.38 -3.68 15.36
CA ALA A 57 14.01 -3.95 14.06
C ALA A 57 13.60 -5.29 13.41
N THR A 58 13.08 -6.24 14.21
CA THR A 58 12.67 -7.58 13.73
C THR A 58 11.19 -7.67 13.38
N ASP A 59 10.43 -6.62 13.67
CA ASP A 59 9.02 -6.54 13.35
C ASP A 59 8.83 -6.07 11.89
N THR A 60 7.72 -6.46 11.27
CA THR A 60 7.33 -5.99 9.95
C THR A 60 6.36 -4.83 10.11
N VAL A 61 6.68 -3.66 9.59
CA VAL A 61 5.78 -2.50 9.60
C VAL A 61 4.59 -2.76 8.68
N VAL A 62 3.40 -2.44 9.17
CA VAL A 62 2.11 -2.69 8.48
C VAL A 62 1.12 -1.54 8.73
N PRO A 63 1.52 -0.29 8.48
CA PRO A 63 0.63 0.85 8.70
C PRO A 63 -0.60 0.79 7.79
N ALA A 64 -1.77 1.03 8.37
CA ALA A 64 -3.05 1.13 7.66
C ALA A 64 -4.10 1.74 8.60
N ASP A 65 -5.26 2.13 8.11
CA ASP A 65 -6.37 2.58 8.95
C ASP A 65 -7.15 1.36 9.49
N PHE A 66 -6.76 0.87 10.67
CA PHE A 66 -7.43 -0.24 11.36
C PHE A 66 -8.63 0.23 12.19
N THR A 67 -8.73 1.52 12.47
CA THR A 67 -9.79 2.09 13.30
C THR A 67 -10.95 2.64 12.50
N GLY A 68 -10.73 3.02 11.24
CA GLY A 68 -11.73 3.59 10.32
C GLY A 68 -11.98 5.07 10.61
N ASP A 69 -10.97 5.78 11.17
CA ASP A 69 -11.09 7.20 11.46
C ASP A 69 -10.59 8.10 10.31
N GLY A 70 -10.19 7.48 9.20
CA GLY A 70 -9.65 8.17 8.04
C GLY A 70 -8.17 8.53 8.18
N LYS A 71 -7.47 7.95 9.15
CA LYS A 71 -6.02 8.14 9.34
C LYS A 71 -5.30 6.82 9.39
N THR A 72 -4.08 6.84 8.94
CA THR A 72 -3.21 5.68 9.04
C THR A 72 -2.77 5.46 10.49
N ASP A 73 -3.02 4.27 11.04
CA ASP A 73 -2.51 3.84 12.34
C ASP A 73 -1.07 3.37 12.22
N VAL A 74 -0.29 3.60 13.27
CA VAL A 74 1.04 3.02 13.41
C VAL A 74 0.90 1.55 13.79
N ALA A 75 1.34 0.64 12.93
CA ALA A 75 1.15 -0.79 13.17
C ALA A 75 2.33 -1.64 12.72
N TYR A 76 2.58 -2.72 13.46
CA TYR A 76 3.55 -3.74 13.07
C TYR A 76 3.03 -5.14 13.34
N TRP A 77 3.50 -6.08 12.54
CA TRP A 77 3.33 -7.51 12.73
C TRP A 77 4.63 -8.16 13.19
N ARG A 78 4.55 -9.02 14.20
CA ARG A 78 5.72 -9.71 14.76
C ARG A 78 5.83 -11.13 14.22
N PRO A 79 6.77 -11.40 13.31
CA PRO A 79 6.89 -12.72 12.67
C PRO A 79 7.13 -13.88 13.64
N SER A 80 7.83 -13.62 14.75
CA SER A 80 8.19 -14.66 15.74
C SER A 80 6.99 -15.17 16.54
N THR A 81 5.88 -14.40 16.62
CA THR A 81 4.71 -14.74 17.43
C THR A 81 3.41 -14.73 16.65
N GLY A 82 3.38 -14.15 15.44
CA GLY A 82 2.18 -13.94 14.65
C GLY A 82 1.22 -12.89 15.23
N PHE A 83 1.71 -11.99 16.09
CA PHE A 83 0.89 -10.94 16.67
C PHE A 83 0.95 -9.65 15.85
N TRP A 84 -0.21 -9.03 15.72
CA TRP A 84 -0.42 -7.67 15.23
C TRP A 84 -0.47 -6.73 16.42
N TYR A 85 0.16 -5.58 16.28
CA TYR A 85 0.17 -4.49 17.26
C TYR A 85 -0.22 -3.22 16.53
N VAL A 86 -1.29 -2.57 17.01
CA VAL A 86 -1.85 -1.35 16.40
C VAL A 86 -1.89 -0.26 17.45
N LEU A 87 -1.21 0.85 17.19
CA LEU A 87 -1.26 2.09 17.96
C LEU A 87 -2.25 3.03 17.25
N ARG A 88 -3.37 3.28 17.89
CA ARG A 88 -4.48 4.05 17.30
C ARG A 88 -4.09 5.50 17.05
N SER A 89 -4.48 6.01 15.91
CA SER A 89 -4.30 7.42 15.53
C SER A 89 -5.10 8.38 16.40
N GLU A 90 -6.28 7.94 16.89
CA GLU A 90 -7.23 8.79 17.63
C GLU A 90 -6.75 9.19 19.01
N ASP A 91 -6.16 8.25 19.78
CA ASP A 91 -5.88 8.46 21.21
C ASP A 91 -4.51 7.94 21.66
N PHE A 92 -3.72 7.38 20.75
CA PHE A 92 -2.42 6.75 21.01
C PHE A 92 -2.47 5.59 22.02
N THR A 93 -3.64 4.98 22.23
CA THR A 93 -3.73 3.69 22.91
C THR A 93 -3.39 2.57 21.92
N PHE A 94 -2.91 1.44 22.41
CA PHE A 94 -2.62 0.32 21.54
C PHE A 94 -3.42 -0.93 21.94
N TYR A 95 -3.61 -1.80 20.95
CA TYR A 95 -4.11 -3.16 21.16
C TYR A 95 -3.26 -4.15 20.37
N ALA A 96 -3.35 -5.42 20.75
CA ALA A 96 -2.65 -6.50 20.08
C ALA A 96 -3.51 -7.76 20.01
N PHE A 97 -3.36 -8.50 18.91
CA PHE A 97 -4.09 -9.75 18.70
C PHE A 97 -3.27 -10.72 17.86
N PRO A 98 -3.44 -12.06 18.06
CA PRO A 98 -2.74 -13.06 17.27
C PRO A 98 -3.45 -13.28 15.93
N PHE A 99 -2.72 -13.19 14.82
CA PHE A 99 -3.17 -13.61 13.51
C PHE A 99 -1.99 -13.84 12.56
N GLY A 100 -1.91 -15.04 11.99
CA GLY A 100 -0.79 -15.47 11.16
C GLY A 100 0.20 -16.34 11.92
N ALA A 101 1.25 -16.73 11.22
CA ALA A 101 2.32 -17.59 11.75
C ALA A 101 3.66 -17.23 11.12
N GLY A 102 4.76 -17.69 11.71
CA GLY A 102 6.10 -17.49 11.15
C GLY A 102 6.17 -17.96 9.70
N GLY A 103 6.74 -17.14 8.82
CA GLY A 103 6.83 -17.38 7.38
C GLY A 103 5.65 -16.84 6.56
N ASP A 104 4.61 -16.32 7.20
CA ASP A 104 3.55 -15.58 6.51
C ASP A 104 4.05 -14.18 6.11
N VAL A 105 3.42 -13.60 5.08
CA VAL A 105 3.66 -12.22 4.64
C VAL A 105 2.42 -11.39 5.01
N PRO A 106 2.54 -10.37 5.88
CA PRO A 106 1.40 -9.55 6.25
C PRO A 106 0.98 -8.66 5.07
N VAL A 107 -0.34 -8.52 4.92
CA VAL A 107 -1.00 -7.81 3.81
C VAL A 107 -2.25 -7.09 4.31
N PRO A 108 -2.10 -6.02 5.14
CA PRO A 108 -3.25 -5.26 5.58
C PRO A 108 -3.93 -4.57 4.40
N ALA A 109 -5.24 -4.68 4.32
CA ALA A 109 -6.09 -3.95 3.37
C ALA A 109 -7.56 -4.12 3.79
N ASP A 110 -8.45 -3.30 3.28
CA ASP A 110 -9.88 -3.47 3.48
C ASP A 110 -10.43 -4.52 2.49
N PHE A 111 -10.56 -5.77 2.91
CA PHE A 111 -11.05 -6.86 2.07
C PHE A 111 -12.57 -7.06 2.18
N ASP A 112 -13.24 -6.39 3.10
CA ASP A 112 -14.69 -6.55 3.26
C ASP A 112 -15.50 -5.27 2.97
N GLY A 113 -14.81 -4.13 2.76
CA GLY A 113 -15.40 -2.88 2.30
C GLY A 113 -16.08 -2.09 3.42
N ASP A 114 -15.63 -2.26 4.67
CA ASP A 114 -16.20 -1.54 5.80
C ASP A 114 -15.45 -0.23 6.14
N GLY A 115 -14.42 0.11 5.36
CA GLY A 115 -13.60 1.30 5.52
C GLY A 115 -12.47 1.14 6.53
N LYS A 116 -12.22 -0.09 7.02
CA LYS A 116 -11.13 -0.41 7.94
C LYS A 116 -10.19 -1.43 7.33
N ALA A 117 -8.93 -1.33 7.65
CA ALA A 117 -7.99 -2.34 7.23
C ALA A 117 -8.20 -3.64 8.02
N ASP A 118 -8.27 -4.74 7.30
CA ASP A 118 -8.28 -6.10 7.84
C ASP A 118 -6.86 -6.59 8.09
N ALA A 119 -6.69 -7.43 9.10
CA ALA A 119 -5.43 -8.13 9.28
C ALA A 119 -5.35 -9.33 8.32
N GLY A 120 -4.67 -9.14 7.21
CA GLY A 120 -4.43 -10.17 6.21
C GLY A 120 -3.03 -10.75 6.28
N VAL A 121 -2.88 -12.05 6.00
CA VAL A 121 -1.59 -12.67 5.74
C VAL A 121 -1.67 -13.57 4.51
N PHE A 122 -0.64 -13.51 3.68
CA PHE A 122 -0.41 -14.51 2.64
C PHE A 122 0.60 -15.53 3.15
N ARG A 123 0.25 -16.81 3.07
CA ARG A 123 1.12 -17.93 3.42
C ARG A 123 1.76 -18.55 2.20
N PRO A 124 3.02 -18.23 1.88
CA PRO A 124 3.68 -18.75 0.67
C PRO A 124 3.73 -20.28 0.62
N SER A 125 3.98 -20.95 1.76
CA SER A 125 4.09 -22.41 1.82
C SER A 125 2.85 -23.15 1.36
N ALA A 126 1.67 -22.50 1.41
CA ALA A 126 0.38 -23.06 1.01
C ALA A 126 -0.29 -22.26 -0.13
N ALA A 127 0.34 -21.16 -0.57
CA ALA A 127 -0.26 -20.19 -1.52
C ALA A 127 -1.69 -19.78 -1.08
N THR A 128 -1.84 -19.49 0.22
CA THR A 128 -3.16 -19.27 0.83
C THR A 128 -3.20 -17.92 1.55
N TRP A 129 -4.26 -17.19 1.30
CA TRP A 129 -4.64 -15.96 1.95
C TRP A 129 -5.50 -16.28 3.18
N TYR A 130 -5.17 -15.69 4.31
CA TYR A 130 -5.97 -15.70 5.54
C TYR A 130 -6.23 -14.25 5.90
N ILE A 131 -7.48 -13.87 6.07
CA ILE A 131 -7.87 -12.49 6.34
C ILE A 131 -8.84 -12.47 7.51
N SER A 132 -8.45 -11.83 8.61
CA SER A 132 -9.30 -11.54 9.75
C SER A 132 -10.02 -10.24 9.51
N ARG A 133 -11.30 -10.31 9.13
CA ARG A 133 -12.09 -9.14 8.75
C ARG A 133 -12.42 -8.30 9.97
N SER A 134 -12.35 -6.98 9.81
CA SER A 134 -12.69 -6.00 10.85
C SER A 134 -14.17 -6.07 11.22
N SER A 135 -15.06 -6.30 10.25
CA SER A 135 -16.51 -6.54 10.49
C SER A 135 -16.82 -7.90 11.12
N GLY A 136 -15.84 -8.80 11.18
CA GLY A 136 -15.92 -10.12 11.79
C GLY A 136 -15.81 -11.28 10.81
N GLY A 137 -15.37 -12.41 11.34
CA GLY A 137 -15.12 -13.63 10.58
C GLY A 137 -13.76 -13.66 9.91
N THR A 138 -13.45 -14.81 9.29
CA THR A 138 -12.17 -15.03 8.61
C THR A 138 -12.44 -15.50 7.18
N MET A 139 -11.79 -14.86 6.21
CA MET A 139 -11.72 -15.35 4.84
C MET A 139 -10.46 -16.23 4.70
N ILE A 140 -10.60 -17.38 4.05
CA ILE A 140 -9.50 -18.27 3.70
C ILE A 140 -9.62 -18.58 2.21
N GLN A 141 -8.60 -18.23 1.44
CA GLN A 141 -8.61 -18.44 -0.01
C GLN A 141 -7.26 -18.94 -0.49
N GLN A 142 -7.23 -20.08 -1.16
CA GLN A 142 -6.05 -20.53 -1.86
C GLN A 142 -5.98 -19.81 -3.22
N PHE A 143 -4.96 -18.98 -3.40
CA PHE A 143 -4.74 -18.23 -4.64
C PHE A 143 -3.28 -17.82 -4.77
N GLY A 144 -2.68 -18.09 -5.93
CA GLY A 144 -1.28 -17.85 -6.22
C GLY A 144 -0.43 -19.10 -6.19
N LEU A 145 0.88 -18.93 -6.12
CA LEU A 145 1.91 -19.97 -5.99
C LEU A 145 2.86 -19.64 -4.84
N THR A 146 3.68 -20.61 -4.43
CA THR A 146 4.62 -20.47 -3.30
C THR A 146 5.70 -19.41 -3.51
N THR A 147 5.99 -19.04 -4.76
CA THR A 147 7.00 -18.04 -5.13
C THR A 147 6.41 -16.65 -5.41
N ASP A 148 5.10 -16.55 -5.41
CA ASP A 148 4.41 -15.31 -5.73
C ASP A 148 4.56 -14.28 -4.60
N LYS A 149 4.48 -13.01 -4.96
CA LYS A 149 4.50 -11.87 -4.06
C LYS A 149 3.09 -11.29 -3.94
N PRO A 150 2.52 -11.19 -2.74
CA PRO A 150 1.18 -10.63 -2.58
C PRO A 150 1.18 -9.12 -2.88
N VAL A 151 0.19 -8.67 -3.63
CA VAL A 151 -0.01 -7.28 -4.06
C VAL A 151 -1.50 -6.91 -4.02
N PRO A 152 -2.17 -7.03 -2.84
CA PRO A 152 -3.59 -6.71 -2.74
C PRO A 152 -3.86 -5.24 -3.04
N ALA A 153 -4.96 -4.97 -3.73
CA ALA A 153 -5.52 -3.65 -3.98
C ALA A 153 -6.95 -3.82 -4.53
N ASP A 154 -7.72 -2.76 -4.59
CA ASP A 154 -9.02 -2.77 -5.27
C ASP A 154 -8.81 -2.61 -6.78
N TYR A 155 -8.80 -3.71 -7.52
CA TYR A 155 -8.58 -3.71 -8.97
C TYR A 155 -9.87 -3.64 -9.80
N ASP A 156 -11.04 -3.81 -9.17
CA ASP A 156 -12.30 -3.75 -9.90
C ASP A 156 -13.20 -2.58 -9.50
N GLY A 157 -12.83 -1.84 -8.44
CA GLY A 157 -13.51 -0.60 -8.03
C GLY A 157 -14.76 -0.86 -7.21
N ASP A 158 -14.85 -2.00 -6.52
CA ASP A 158 -16.00 -2.32 -5.67
C ASP A 158 -15.84 -1.84 -4.22
N GLY A 159 -14.72 -1.18 -3.91
CA GLY A 159 -14.38 -0.67 -2.59
C GLY A 159 -13.73 -1.72 -1.68
N LYS A 160 -13.34 -2.88 -2.21
CA LYS A 160 -12.67 -3.95 -1.46
C LYS A 160 -11.34 -4.30 -2.09
N ALA A 161 -10.38 -4.61 -1.25
CA ALA A 161 -9.12 -5.14 -1.76
C ALA A 161 -9.29 -6.57 -2.30
N ASP A 162 -8.78 -6.79 -3.50
CA ASP A 162 -8.72 -8.10 -4.13
C ASP A 162 -7.45 -8.84 -3.72
N PRO A 163 -7.51 -10.14 -3.38
CA PRO A 163 -6.32 -10.96 -3.32
C PRO A 163 -5.61 -11.00 -4.67
N ALA A 164 -4.39 -10.49 -4.73
CA ALA A 164 -3.62 -10.42 -5.95
C ALA A 164 -2.15 -10.78 -5.71
N VAL A 165 -1.54 -11.38 -6.72
CA VAL A 165 -0.13 -11.76 -6.65
C VAL A 165 0.63 -11.31 -7.90
N TYR A 166 1.85 -10.86 -7.68
CA TYR A 166 2.87 -10.67 -8.70
C TYR A 166 3.78 -11.89 -8.73
N ARG A 167 3.91 -12.52 -9.88
CA ARG A 167 4.77 -13.67 -10.13
C ARG A 167 5.98 -13.25 -10.93
N PRO A 168 7.15 -13.05 -10.31
CA PRO A 168 8.37 -12.73 -11.03
C PRO A 168 8.93 -13.99 -11.71
N THR A 169 8.58 -14.25 -12.96
CA THR A 169 9.11 -15.37 -13.70
C THR A 169 10.26 -14.95 -14.60
N ALA A 170 11.34 -15.74 -14.62
CA ALA A 170 12.52 -15.43 -15.42
C ALA A 170 12.32 -15.68 -16.93
N ALA A 171 11.37 -16.52 -17.32
CA ALA A 171 11.22 -16.98 -18.71
C ALA A 171 10.31 -16.10 -19.57
N ASN A 172 9.26 -15.51 -18.96
CA ASN A 172 8.19 -14.83 -19.70
C ASN A 172 7.91 -13.40 -19.21
N GLY A 173 8.71 -12.88 -18.28
CA GLY A 173 8.42 -11.60 -17.62
C GLY A 173 7.58 -11.76 -16.37
N GLY A 174 7.15 -10.65 -15.78
CA GLY A 174 6.29 -10.63 -14.60
C GLY A 174 4.83 -10.91 -14.97
N GLU A 175 4.17 -11.78 -14.21
CA GLU A 175 2.75 -12.06 -14.35
C GLU A 175 1.98 -11.53 -13.16
N TRP A 176 0.84 -10.92 -13.42
CA TRP A 176 -0.12 -10.47 -12.42
C TRP A 176 -1.33 -11.37 -12.45
N TRP A 177 -1.73 -11.84 -11.27
CA TRP A 177 -2.93 -12.65 -11.09
C TRP A 177 -3.78 -11.99 -10.00
N ILE A 178 -5.02 -11.64 -10.32
CA ILE A 178 -5.93 -10.89 -9.46
C ILE A 178 -7.22 -11.68 -9.32
N SER A 179 -7.61 -11.99 -8.09
CA SER A 179 -8.86 -12.66 -7.76
C SER A 179 -9.88 -11.61 -7.33
N LYS A 180 -10.68 -11.15 -8.29
CA LYS A 180 -11.66 -10.06 -8.10
C LYS A 180 -12.81 -10.46 -7.19
N SER A 181 -13.29 -9.55 -6.38
CA SER A 181 -14.58 -9.64 -5.69
C SER A 181 -15.69 -9.08 -6.59
N PRO A 182 -16.92 -9.62 -6.63
CA PRO A 182 -17.41 -10.84 -6.00
C PRO A 182 -17.01 -12.12 -6.72
N GLY A 183 -16.11 -12.08 -7.70
CA GLY A 183 -15.62 -13.26 -8.38
C GLY A 183 -15.03 -12.97 -9.76
N GLY A 184 -14.29 -13.94 -10.27
CA GLY A 184 -13.53 -13.84 -11.50
C GLY A 184 -12.05 -13.66 -11.26
N THR A 185 -11.26 -13.98 -12.27
CA THR A 185 -9.80 -13.82 -12.24
C THR A 185 -9.37 -12.99 -13.43
N PHE A 186 -8.55 -11.99 -13.18
CA PHE A 186 -7.83 -11.26 -14.22
C PHE A 186 -6.35 -11.67 -14.17
N ALA A 187 -5.74 -11.89 -15.32
CA ALA A 187 -4.32 -12.17 -15.42
C ALA A 187 -3.71 -11.42 -16.61
N THR A 188 -2.51 -10.87 -16.41
CA THR A 188 -1.77 -10.17 -17.46
C THR A 188 -0.27 -10.33 -17.26
N GLN A 189 0.47 -10.26 -18.35
CA GLN A 189 1.93 -10.20 -18.37
C GLN A 189 2.37 -8.75 -18.43
N PHE A 190 3.03 -8.25 -17.35
CA PHE A 190 3.51 -6.87 -17.30
C PHE A 190 4.65 -6.76 -16.29
N GLY A 191 5.85 -6.43 -16.77
CA GLY A 191 7.06 -6.36 -15.95
C GLY A 191 8.03 -7.52 -16.14
N SER A 192 9.02 -7.60 -15.26
CA SER A 192 10.06 -8.62 -15.25
C SER A 192 10.42 -9.07 -13.83
N SER A 193 11.26 -10.11 -13.70
CA SER A 193 11.64 -10.67 -12.41
C SER A 193 12.42 -9.70 -11.49
N THR A 194 13.00 -8.64 -12.05
CA THR A 194 13.81 -7.65 -11.33
C THR A 194 13.04 -6.40 -10.93
N ASP A 195 11.83 -6.26 -11.45
CA ASP A 195 11.03 -5.07 -11.25
C ASP A 195 10.34 -5.10 -9.88
N LYS A 196 10.01 -3.92 -9.39
CA LYS A 196 9.25 -3.71 -8.17
C LYS A 196 7.79 -3.50 -8.51
N ALA A 197 6.92 -4.37 -8.04
CA ALA A 197 5.48 -4.18 -8.15
C ALA A 197 5.03 -3.00 -7.25
N VAL A 198 4.31 -2.06 -7.84
CA VAL A 198 3.83 -0.83 -7.21
C VAL A 198 2.38 -0.53 -7.63
N PRO A 199 1.44 -1.48 -7.46
CA PRO A 199 0.05 -1.25 -7.86
C PRO A 199 -0.58 -0.14 -7.04
N ALA A 200 -1.34 0.73 -7.69
CA ALA A 200 -2.14 1.78 -7.06
C ALA A 200 -3.00 2.48 -8.14
N ASP A 201 -3.93 3.33 -7.75
CA ASP A 201 -4.74 4.12 -8.67
C ASP A 201 -3.95 5.36 -9.16
N TYR A 202 -3.26 5.23 -10.30
CA TYR A 202 -2.51 6.33 -10.92
C TYR A 202 -3.38 7.16 -11.89
N THR A 203 -4.54 6.64 -12.25
CA THR A 203 -5.43 7.29 -13.22
C THR A 203 -6.57 8.05 -12.55
N GLY A 204 -6.92 7.71 -11.31
CA GLY A 204 -7.97 8.36 -10.54
C GLY A 204 -9.36 7.85 -10.92
N ASP A 205 -9.46 6.61 -11.42
CA ASP A 205 -10.74 5.99 -11.79
C ASP A 205 -11.36 5.18 -10.65
N GLY A 206 -10.72 5.15 -9.48
CA GLY A 206 -11.13 4.40 -8.31
C GLY A 206 -10.71 2.93 -8.34
N LYS A 207 -9.83 2.54 -9.27
CA LYS A 207 -9.30 1.18 -9.38
C LYS A 207 -7.78 1.19 -9.35
N ALA A 208 -7.21 0.19 -8.75
CA ALA A 208 -5.77 0.03 -8.81
C ALA A 208 -5.31 -0.37 -10.22
N ASP A 209 -4.33 0.36 -10.72
CA ASP A 209 -3.60 0.04 -11.94
C ASP A 209 -2.51 -1.00 -11.65
N VAL A 210 -2.28 -1.89 -12.60
CA VAL A 210 -1.12 -2.77 -12.57
C VAL A 210 0.13 -1.96 -12.90
N ALA A 211 1.06 -1.87 -11.97
CA ALA A 211 2.23 -1.02 -12.15
C ALA A 211 3.52 -1.63 -11.60
N PHE A 212 4.64 -1.31 -12.25
CA PHE A 212 5.95 -1.66 -11.75
C PHE A 212 6.97 -0.55 -11.97
N TRP A 213 8.00 -0.56 -11.16
CA TRP A 213 9.16 0.31 -11.24
C TRP A 213 10.43 -0.49 -11.48
N ILE A 214 11.29 0.00 -12.38
CA ILE A 214 12.57 -0.65 -12.74
C ILE A 214 13.71 -0.03 -11.92
N PRO A 215 14.29 -0.75 -10.93
CA PRO A 215 15.33 -0.19 -10.06
C PRO A 215 16.60 0.27 -10.77
N SER A 216 16.96 -0.37 -11.88
CA SER A 216 18.18 -0.05 -12.61
C SER A 216 18.12 1.23 -13.43
N THR A 217 16.91 1.65 -13.84
CA THR A 217 16.71 2.80 -14.74
C THR A 217 15.83 3.89 -14.15
N GLY A 218 15.10 3.61 -13.07
CA GLY A 218 14.14 4.54 -12.49
C GLY A 218 12.87 4.73 -13.32
N GLN A 219 12.56 3.81 -14.21
CA GLN A 219 11.36 3.91 -15.05
C GLN A 219 10.14 3.30 -14.36
N TRP A 220 9.03 4.02 -14.45
CA TRP A 220 7.70 3.61 -14.06
C TRP A 220 6.93 3.14 -15.27
N PHE A 221 6.20 2.04 -15.13
CA PHE A 221 5.30 1.50 -16.14
C PHE A 221 3.94 1.28 -15.48
N ILE A 222 2.90 1.88 -16.03
CA ILE A 222 1.53 1.80 -15.53
C ILE A 222 0.63 1.25 -16.64
N LEU A 223 -0.02 0.14 -16.38
CA LEU A 223 -1.06 -0.45 -17.22
C LEU A 223 -2.41 0.01 -16.66
N ARG A 224 -3.08 0.87 -17.39
CA ARG A 224 -4.34 1.48 -16.98
C ARG A 224 -5.45 0.46 -16.78
N SER A 225 -6.17 0.60 -15.69
CA SER A 225 -7.35 -0.23 -15.39
C SER A 225 -8.49 -0.05 -16.38
N GLU A 226 -8.66 1.19 -16.94
CA GLU A 226 -9.81 1.55 -17.77
C GLU A 226 -9.80 0.89 -19.15
N ASP A 227 -8.64 0.80 -19.81
CA ASP A 227 -8.55 0.40 -21.22
C ASP A 227 -7.42 -0.59 -21.52
N LEU A 228 -6.63 -0.96 -20.50
CA LEU A 228 -5.47 -1.84 -20.60
C LEU A 228 -4.37 -1.32 -21.54
N THR A 229 -4.35 -0.01 -21.82
CA THR A 229 -3.20 0.64 -22.42
C THR A 229 -2.17 0.97 -21.34
N TYR A 230 -0.89 1.08 -21.71
CA TYR A 230 0.14 1.45 -20.77
C TYR A 230 0.86 2.74 -21.16
N TYR A 231 1.40 3.40 -20.18
CA TYR A 231 2.36 4.49 -20.36
C TYR A 231 3.58 4.28 -19.45
N ALA A 232 4.68 4.92 -19.82
CA ALA A 232 5.92 4.82 -19.07
C ALA A 232 6.65 6.17 -19.05
N PHE A 233 7.34 6.43 -17.95
CA PHE A 233 8.15 7.64 -17.78
C PHE A 233 9.29 7.40 -16.79
N PRO A 234 10.41 8.12 -16.91
CA PRO A 234 11.51 8.05 -15.96
C PRO A 234 11.22 8.93 -14.74
N PHE A 235 11.34 8.35 -13.54
CA PHE A 235 11.35 9.11 -12.28
C PHE A 235 12.06 8.33 -11.19
N GLY A 236 13.12 8.91 -10.65
CA GLY A 236 14.05 8.25 -9.75
C GLY A 236 15.30 7.73 -10.46
N GLY A 237 16.08 6.91 -9.77
CA GLY A 237 17.30 6.33 -10.28
C GLY A 237 17.78 5.14 -9.48
N SER A 238 18.89 4.56 -9.91
CA SER A 238 19.48 3.42 -9.21
C SER A 238 19.81 3.76 -7.75
N GLY A 239 19.38 2.89 -6.84
CA GLY A 239 19.56 3.07 -5.40
C GLY A 239 18.42 3.82 -4.70
N ASP A 240 17.46 4.36 -5.43
CA ASP A 240 16.23 4.90 -4.86
C ASP A 240 15.27 3.77 -4.45
N ALA A 241 14.36 4.05 -3.53
CA ALA A 241 13.27 3.17 -3.13
C ALA A 241 11.93 3.77 -3.60
N PRO A 242 11.08 3.05 -4.35
CA PRO A 242 9.78 3.57 -4.74
C PRO A 242 8.86 3.69 -3.52
N VAL A 243 8.15 4.81 -3.46
CA VAL A 243 7.26 5.20 -2.36
C VAL A 243 5.97 5.83 -2.91
N PRO A 244 5.18 5.05 -3.68
CA PRO A 244 3.95 5.58 -4.29
C PRO A 244 2.97 6.09 -3.22
N GLY A 245 2.24 7.16 -3.52
CA GLY A 245 1.25 7.76 -2.64
C GLY A 245 0.61 8.98 -3.28
N ASP A 246 -0.49 9.46 -2.75
CA ASP A 246 -1.14 10.71 -3.18
C ASP A 246 -0.58 11.88 -2.36
N TYR A 247 0.47 12.53 -2.87
CA TYR A 247 1.17 13.61 -2.15
C TYR A 247 0.58 14.99 -2.38
N ASP A 248 -0.38 15.15 -3.29
CA ASP A 248 -1.04 16.43 -3.53
C ASP A 248 -2.55 16.42 -3.26
N GLY A 249 -3.14 15.26 -2.95
CA GLY A 249 -4.52 15.12 -2.52
C GLY A 249 -5.53 15.23 -3.64
N ASP A 250 -5.14 14.85 -4.86
CA ASP A 250 -6.04 14.92 -6.02
C ASP A 250 -6.77 13.59 -6.29
N GLY A 251 -6.56 12.58 -5.43
CA GLY A 251 -7.15 11.26 -5.53
C GLY A 251 -6.42 10.31 -6.47
N LYS A 252 -5.25 10.71 -6.98
CA LYS A 252 -4.39 9.85 -7.80
C LYS A 252 -3.10 9.52 -7.07
N THR A 253 -2.62 8.33 -7.27
CA THR A 253 -1.30 7.96 -6.78
C THR A 253 -0.21 8.62 -7.62
N ASP A 254 0.72 9.29 -6.94
CA ASP A 254 1.91 9.90 -7.53
C ASP A 254 3.06 8.91 -7.58
N ALA A 255 3.84 8.96 -8.63
CA ALA A 255 5.10 8.25 -8.71
C ALA A 255 6.15 8.97 -7.83
N ALA A 256 6.62 8.29 -6.80
CA ALA A 256 7.56 8.89 -5.86
C ALA A 256 8.68 7.93 -5.48
N VAL A 257 9.83 8.49 -5.14
CA VAL A 257 10.99 7.74 -4.67
C VAL A 257 11.63 8.40 -3.45
N PHE A 258 12.12 7.57 -2.55
CA PHE A 258 13.02 7.98 -1.47
C PHE A 258 14.45 7.64 -1.83
N ARG A 259 15.37 8.58 -1.66
CA ARG A 259 16.80 8.40 -1.90
C ARG A 259 17.55 8.21 -0.59
N PRO A 260 17.94 6.97 -0.24
CA PRO A 260 18.60 6.70 1.05
C PRO A 260 19.94 7.41 1.22
N SER A 261 20.66 7.67 0.13
CA SER A 261 22.00 8.28 0.18
C SER A 261 22.02 9.70 0.75
N ASN A 262 20.89 10.41 0.67
CA ASN A 262 20.77 11.79 1.18
C ASN A 262 19.46 12.01 1.94
N SER A 263 18.67 10.95 2.21
CA SER A 263 17.38 10.98 2.90
C SER A 263 16.39 11.99 2.29
N THR A 264 16.34 12.02 0.96
CA THR A 264 15.49 12.95 0.21
C THR A 264 14.37 12.23 -0.50
N TRP A 265 13.17 12.77 -0.36
CA TRP A 265 11.96 12.35 -1.03
C TRP A 265 11.77 13.16 -2.30
N TYR A 266 11.39 12.47 -3.36
CA TYR A 266 11.02 13.07 -4.65
C TYR A 266 9.66 12.50 -5.01
N ALA A 267 8.64 13.35 -5.22
CA ALA A 267 7.32 12.91 -5.70
C ALA A 267 6.96 13.69 -6.97
N ASN A 268 6.64 12.98 -8.03
CA ASN A 268 6.14 13.54 -9.29
C ASN A 268 4.62 13.65 -9.19
N ARG A 269 4.17 14.69 -8.50
CA ARG A 269 2.76 14.92 -8.20
C ARG A 269 1.98 15.21 -9.47
N SER A 270 0.81 14.60 -9.59
CA SER A 270 -0.01 14.65 -10.80
C SER A 270 -0.52 16.06 -11.13
N THR A 271 -0.80 16.89 -10.11
CA THR A 271 -1.32 18.27 -10.30
C THR A 271 -0.43 19.37 -9.76
N ALA A 272 0.44 19.10 -8.76
CA ALA A 272 1.20 20.14 -8.05
C ALA A 272 2.69 20.20 -8.38
N GLY A 273 3.15 19.50 -9.45
CA GLY A 273 4.55 19.47 -9.84
C GLY A 273 5.43 18.66 -8.88
N VAL A 274 6.74 18.69 -9.08
CA VAL A 274 7.67 17.83 -8.31
C VAL A 274 7.86 18.34 -6.89
N LEU A 275 7.62 17.47 -5.89
CA LEU A 275 8.03 17.68 -4.50
C LEU A 275 9.47 17.21 -4.33
N ILE A 276 10.31 17.98 -3.66
CA ILE A 276 11.65 17.58 -3.20
C ILE A 276 11.78 17.99 -1.75
N GLN A 277 11.89 17.00 -0.85
CA GLN A 277 11.98 17.28 0.58
C GLN A 277 12.93 16.31 1.26
N GLN A 278 13.85 16.83 2.05
CA GLN A 278 14.72 16.03 2.89
C GLN A 278 13.97 15.68 4.19
N PHE A 279 13.79 14.38 4.46
CA PHE A 279 13.19 13.88 5.69
C PHE A 279 13.68 12.47 5.98
N GLY A 280 14.17 12.24 7.20
CA GLY A 280 14.80 11.00 7.62
C GLY A 280 16.32 11.13 7.77
N GLN A 281 16.98 10.00 7.97
CA GLN A 281 18.42 9.86 8.08
C GLN A 281 18.91 8.53 7.51
N ALA A 282 20.21 8.34 7.46
CA ALA A 282 20.79 7.09 6.98
C ALA A 282 20.31 5.88 7.82
N GLY A 283 19.86 4.83 7.16
CA GLY A 283 19.33 3.61 7.79
C GLY A 283 17.83 3.63 8.06
N ASP A 284 17.14 4.74 7.84
CA ASP A 284 15.68 4.82 7.89
C ASP A 284 15.06 4.08 6.69
N VAL A 285 13.88 3.49 6.91
CA VAL A 285 13.08 2.79 5.90
C VAL A 285 11.82 3.60 5.64
N PRO A 286 11.56 4.04 4.39
CA PRO A 286 10.33 4.77 4.08
C PRO A 286 9.12 3.85 4.19
N LEU A 287 8.06 4.31 4.86
CA LEU A 287 6.87 3.50 5.12
C LEU A 287 6.06 3.18 3.85
N PRO A 288 5.89 4.08 2.88
CA PRO A 288 5.18 3.73 1.64
C PRO A 288 5.87 2.62 0.82
N ASN A 289 7.13 2.30 1.12
CA ASN A 289 7.83 1.15 0.53
C ASN A 289 7.47 -0.18 1.21
N ALA A 290 6.77 -0.19 2.34
CA ALA A 290 6.45 -1.41 3.11
C ALA A 290 5.69 -2.46 2.28
N PHE A 291 4.87 -2.02 1.32
CA PHE A 291 4.06 -2.90 0.47
C PHE A 291 4.58 -3.04 -0.96
N VAL A 292 5.70 -2.44 -1.30
CA VAL A 292 6.42 -2.65 -2.57
C VAL A 292 7.05 -4.05 -2.61
N ARG A 293 6.86 -4.80 -3.71
CA ARG A 293 7.24 -6.21 -3.82
C ARG A 293 8.25 -6.49 -4.95
#